data_99414565ec3c4ca988d6d5dca2c9010d
#
_entry.id   99414565ec3c4ca988d6d5dca2c9010d
#
_cell.length_a   1.000
_cell.length_b   1.000
_cell.length_c   1.000
_cell.angle_alpha   90.00
_cell.angle_beta   90.00
_cell.angle_gamma   90.00
#
_symmetry.space_group_name_H-M   'P 1'
#
loop_
_entity.id
_entity.type
_entity.pdbx_description
1 polymer ?
#
loop_
_entity_poly.entity_id
_entity_poly.type
_entity_poly.pdbx_seq_one_letter_code
_entity_poly.pdbx_strand_id
1 'polypeptide(L)'
;MKGALHRFSLEGRPCACFAPQEEGPLPLLVLCGWGMEEKLPSLSQELPPALLFFARAEGDRDFTPWPAPGVREGEAFTGEAGAYLEFLTEAALPYLERGFGASPRPEGRGILGYSLGGLFALWAQAQSGAFQAAGSLSGSLWYPGWMDYMEQHPPRPGEKIYLSLGDREEFGGPPLLRTVGDCTRRAHAFYKEKGLDTVLEWNKGGHGKGVDGRWKKALAWMCRAVDEKEGGRKTR
;
A
#
# COMPACT_ATOMS: atom_id res chain seq x y z
N MET A 1 -10.21 -16.52 4.18
CA MET A 1 -11.58 -16.24 4.68
C MET A 1 -12.64 -16.59 3.62
N LYS A 2 -13.89 -16.85 4.03
CA LYS A 2 -15.06 -16.97 3.12
C LYS A 2 -15.62 -15.57 2.87
N GLY A 3 -16.07 -15.28 1.64
CA GLY A 3 -16.58 -13.96 1.30
C GLY A 3 -17.02 -13.86 -0.16
N ALA A 4 -17.40 -12.67 -0.59
CA ALA A 4 -17.86 -12.38 -1.95
C ALA A 4 -17.07 -11.24 -2.58
N LEU A 5 -16.84 -11.33 -3.89
CA LEU A 5 -16.25 -10.26 -4.68
C LEU A 5 -17.39 -9.38 -5.25
N HIS A 6 -17.35 -8.12 -4.89
CA HIS A 6 -18.28 -7.09 -5.38
C HIS A 6 -17.54 -6.18 -6.37
N ARG A 7 -18.15 -5.97 -7.54
CA ARG A 7 -17.64 -5.04 -8.56
C ARG A 7 -18.61 -3.89 -8.71
N PHE A 8 -18.11 -2.69 -8.75
CA PHE A 8 -18.91 -1.47 -8.86
C PHE A 8 -18.11 -0.34 -9.50
N SER A 9 -18.77 0.76 -9.80
CA SER A 9 -18.11 1.99 -10.22
C SER A 9 -18.39 3.08 -9.19
N LEU A 10 -17.36 3.82 -8.82
CA LEU A 10 -17.46 4.96 -7.93
C LEU A 10 -16.79 6.17 -8.59
N GLU A 11 -17.54 7.26 -8.78
CA GLU A 11 -17.08 8.45 -9.51
C GLU A 11 -16.50 8.13 -10.91
N GLY A 12 -17.10 7.17 -11.61
CA GLY A 12 -16.64 6.70 -12.92
C GLY A 12 -15.43 5.76 -12.88
N ARG A 13 -14.84 5.49 -11.72
CA ARG A 13 -13.67 4.63 -11.55
C ARG A 13 -14.12 3.19 -11.24
N PRO A 14 -13.69 2.19 -12.01
CA PRO A 14 -13.97 0.78 -11.70
C PRO A 14 -13.33 0.37 -10.37
N CYS A 15 -14.12 -0.25 -9.51
CA CYS A 15 -13.72 -0.69 -8.19
C CYS A 15 -14.11 -2.15 -7.94
N ALA A 16 -13.37 -2.82 -7.06
CA ALA A 16 -13.69 -4.14 -6.57
C ALA A 16 -13.42 -4.21 -5.06
N CYS A 17 -14.32 -4.87 -4.33
CA CYS A 17 -14.17 -5.15 -2.92
C CYS A 17 -14.44 -6.62 -2.66
N PHE A 18 -13.49 -7.33 -2.05
CA PHE A 18 -13.75 -8.65 -1.48
C PHE A 18 -14.18 -8.45 -0.02
N ALA A 19 -15.44 -8.80 0.26
CA ALA A 19 -16.05 -8.66 1.58
C ALA A 19 -16.20 -10.04 2.24
N PRO A 20 -15.72 -10.25 3.48
CA PRO A 20 -15.96 -11.46 4.25
C PRO A 20 -17.44 -11.57 4.66
N GLN A 21 -17.84 -12.74 5.17
CA GLN A 21 -19.21 -13.00 5.62
C GLN A 21 -19.47 -12.51 7.06
N GLU A 22 -18.44 -12.03 7.74
CA GLU A 22 -18.51 -11.55 9.11
C GLU A 22 -19.18 -10.17 9.19
N GLU A 23 -19.88 -9.91 10.30
CA GLU A 23 -20.52 -8.61 10.61
C GLU A 23 -19.67 -7.78 11.57
N GLY A 24 -19.81 -6.46 11.50
CA GLY A 24 -19.18 -5.48 12.40
C GLY A 24 -18.15 -4.63 11.67
N PRO A 25 -17.51 -3.69 12.38
CA PRO A 25 -16.42 -2.93 11.79
C PRO A 25 -15.26 -3.85 11.42
N LEU A 26 -14.98 -3.92 10.13
CA LEU A 26 -13.96 -4.81 9.57
C LEU A 26 -12.69 -4.02 9.23
N PRO A 27 -11.50 -4.55 9.49
CA PRO A 27 -10.28 -3.99 8.95
C PRO A 27 -10.38 -3.82 7.43
N LEU A 28 -9.87 -2.69 6.91
CA LEU A 28 -9.85 -2.39 5.49
C LEU A 28 -8.42 -2.32 4.98
N LEU A 29 -8.12 -3.09 3.93
CA LEU A 29 -6.85 -3.04 3.21
C LEU A 29 -7.07 -2.54 1.79
N VAL A 30 -6.51 -1.38 1.47
CA VAL A 30 -6.52 -0.78 0.12
C VAL A 30 -5.31 -1.27 -0.65
N LEU A 31 -5.53 -1.89 -1.81
CA LEU A 31 -4.49 -2.50 -2.64
C LEU A 31 -4.21 -1.65 -3.88
N CYS A 32 -3.00 -1.12 -3.99
CA CYS A 32 -2.54 -0.27 -5.08
C CYS A 32 -1.61 -1.07 -6.03
N GLY A 33 -2.16 -1.52 -7.16
CA GLY A 33 -1.42 -2.32 -8.14
C GLY A 33 -2.24 -2.63 -9.38
N TRP A 34 -1.62 -3.24 -10.37
CA TRP A 34 -2.31 -3.59 -11.63
C TRP A 34 -2.98 -4.97 -11.53
N GLY A 35 -4.17 -5.09 -12.11
CA GLY A 35 -4.89 -6.37 -12.21
C GLY A 35 -5.26 -6.98 -10.86
N MET A 36 -5.41 -6.17 -9.82
CA MET A 36 -5.71 -6.66 -8.47
C MET A 36 -7.13 -7.17 -8.32
N GLU A 37 -8.06 -6.68 -9.13
CA GLU A 37 -9.47 -7.06 -9.09
C GLU A 37 -9.68 -8.57 -9.10
N GLU A 38 -9.05 -9.27 -10.05
CA GLU A 38 -9.15 -10.72 -10.21
C GLU A 38 -8.38 -11.51 -9.14
N LYS A 39 -7.44 -10.85 -8.45
CA LYS A 39 -6.61 -11.48 -7.42
C LYS A 39 -7.22 -11.44 -6.03
N LEU A 40 -8.15 -10.51 -5.75
CA LEU A 40 -8.71 -10.34 -4.40
C LEU A 40 -9.21 -11.65 -3.78
N PRO A 41 -9.99 -12.52 -4.49
CA PRO A 41 -10.45 -13.76 -3.91
C PRO A 41 -9.32 -14.73 -3.54
N SER A 42 -8.28 -14.85 -4.37
CA SER A 42 -7.15 -15.73 -4.10
C SER A 42 -6.25 -15.22 -2.97
N LEU A 43 -6.09 -13.91 -2.87
CA LEU A 43 -5.31 -13.27 -1.81
C LEU A 43 -6.01 -13.35 -0.46
N SER A 44 -7.35 -13.38 -0.44
CA SER A 44 -8.13 -13.42 0.80
C SER A 44 -8.15 -14.78 1.51
N GLN A 45 -7.82 -15.89 0.82
CA GLN A 45 -8.08 -17.25 1.30
C GLN A 45 -7.51 -17.59 2.68
N GLU A 46 -6.29 -17.12 2.96
CA GLU A 46 -5.54 -17.44 4.19
C GLU A 46 -5.52 -16.27 5.19
N LEU A 47 -6.29 -15.21 4.92
CA LEU A 47 -6.34 -14.03 5.79
C LEU A 47 -7.44 -14.15 6.85
N PRO A 48 -7.28 -13.51 8.01
CA PRO A 48 -8.39 -13.22 8.92
C PRO A 48 -9.42 -12.31 8.23
N PRO A 49 -10.64 -12.17 8.78
CA PRO A 49 -11.66 -11.30 8.21
C PRO A 49 -11.17 -9.88 8.04
N ALA A 50 -11.15 -9.41 6.79
CA ALA A 50 -10.79 -8.05 6.39
C ALA A 50 -11.40 -7.73 5.03
N LEU A 51 -11.76 -6.49 4.79
CA LEU A 51 -12.13 -5.99 3.48
C LEU A 51 -10.86 -5.78 2.64
N LEU A 52 -10.83 -6.35 1.44
CA LEU A 52 -9.78 -6.06 0.46
C LEU A 52 -10.37 -5.19 -0.65
N PHE A 53 -9.93 -3.97 -0.75
CA PHE A 53 -10.41 -3.01 -1.73
C PHE A 53 -9.38 -2.67 -2.79
N PHE A 54 -9.84 -2.57 -4.02
CA PHE A 54 -9.08 -2.12 -5.17
C PHE A 54 -9.90 -1.10 -5.95
N ALA A 55 -9.26 -0.03 -6.37
CA ALA A 55 -9.77 0.89 -7.37
C ALA A 55 -8.79 0.99 -8.53
N ARG A 56 -9.29 1.00 -9.76
CA ARG A 56 -8.46 1.09 -10.96
C ARG A 56 -7.69 2.41 -10.97
N ALA A 57 -6.40 2.33 -11.19
CA ALA A 57 -5.49 3.47 -11.24
C ALA A 57 -4.65 3.45 -12.53
N GLU A 58 -4.29 4.61 -13.01
CA GLU A 58 -3.27 4.81 -14.06
C GLU A 58 -1.93 5.08 -13.38
N GLY A 59 -1.05 4.06 -13.34
CA GLY A 59 0.10 4.02 -12.44
C GLY A 59 1.04 5.22 -12.54
N ASP A 60 1.38 5.66 -13.75
CA ASP A 60 2.31 6.77 -13.97
C ASP A 60 1.72 8.13 -13.58
N ARG A 61 0.40 8.23 -13.50
CA ARG A 61 -0.35 9.39 -13.06
C ARG A 61 -0.75 9.29 -11.59
N ASP A 62 -1.55 8.28 -11.27
CA ASP A 62 -2.26 8.17 -9.99
C ASP A 62 -1.33 7.71 -8.83
N PHE A 63 -0.17 7.09 -9.14
CA PHE A 63 0.76 6.59 -8.12
C PHE A 63 2.04 7.41 -7.98
N THR A 64 2.16 8.54 -8.68
CA THR A 64 3.33 9.40 -8.61
C THR A 64 3.00 10.73 -7.92
N PRO A 65 3.74 11.08 -6.83
CA PRO A 65 3.38 12.21 -5.97
C PRO A 65 3.54 13.59 -6.62
N TRP A 66 4.49 13.72 -7.54
CA TRP A 66 4.81 14.96 -8.27
C TRP A 66 5.35 14.64 -9.66
N PRO A 67 5.38 15.59 -10.59
CA PRO A 67 5.97 15.38 -11.91
C PRO A 67 7.47 15.07 -11.81
N ALA A 68 7.92 14.08 -12.58
CA ALA A 68 9.34 13.72 -12.67
C ALA A 68 9.67 13.13 -14.05
N PRO A 69 10.96 13.15 -14.49
CA PRO A 69 11.39 12.43 -15.67
C PRO A 69 11.10 10.93 -15.53
N GLY A 70 10.64 10.30 -16.60
CA GLY A 70 10.45 8.85 -16.68
C GLY A 70 11.77 8.09 -16.64
N VAL A 71 11.67 6.76 -16.60
CA VAL A 71 12.84 5.87 -16.58
C VAL A 71 13.56 5.85 -17.92
N ARG A 72 12.82 6.03 -19.00
CA ARG A 72 13.37 6.08 -20.36
C ARG A 72 13.30 7.51 -20.90
N GLU A 73 14.20 7.82 -21.83
CA GLU A 73 14.20 9.11 -22.51
C GLU A 73 12.84 9.37 -23.19
N GLY A 74 12.30 10.57 -22.99
CA GLY A 74 11.00 10.98 -23.54
C GLY A 74 9.78 10.54 -22.72
N GLU A 75 9.94 9.71 -21.69
CA GLU A 75 8.86 9.38 -20.73
C GLU A 75 8.84 10.40 -19.59
N ALA A 76 7.65 10.61 -19.00
CA ALA A 76 7.49 11.44 -17.81
C ALA A 76 6.38 10.87 -16.91
N PHE A 77 6.56 11.04 -15.62
CA PHE A 77 5.51 10.85 -14.62
C PHE A 77 4.77 12.16 -14.43
N THR A 78 3.43 12.13 -14.39
CA THR A 78 2.62 13.35 -14.32
C THR A 78 2.41 13.88 -12.90
N GLY A 79 2.47 13.01 -11.90
CA GLY A 79 2.47 13.46 -10.50
C GLY A 79 1.09 13.83 -9.96
N GLU A 80 0.05 13.07 -10.27
CA GLU A 80 -1.34 13.36 -9.88
C GLU A 80 -1.85 12.47 -8.73
N ALA A 81 -0.95 11.91 -7.91
CA ALA A 81 -1.32 11.05 -6.78
C ALA A 81 -2.27 11.74 -5.78
N GLY A 82 -2.24 13.08 -5.69
CA GLY A 82 -3.16 13.85 -4.84
C GLY A 82 -4.62 13.62 -5.18
N ALA A 83 -4.98 13.63 -6.47
CA ALA A 83 -6.34 13.38 -6.92
C ALA A 83 -6.81 11.94 -6.63
N TYR A 84 -5.91 10.96 -6.75
CA TYR A 84 -6.22 9.57 -6.40
C TYR A 84 -6.37 9.38 -4.88
N LEU A 85 -5.55 10.04 -4.07
CA LEU A 85 -5.69 10.02 -2.62
C LEU A 85 -7.01 10.67 -2.18
N GLU A 86 -7.38 11.82 -2.75
CA GLU A 86 -8.66 12.48 -2.50
C GLU A 86 -9.83 11.55 -2.84
N PHE A 87 -9.82 10.91 -4.01
CA PHE A 87 -10.82 9.89 -4.35
C PHE A 87 -10.88 8.78 -3.29
N LEU A 88 -9.74 8.29 -2.81
CA LEU A 88 -9.73 7.24 -1.77
C LEU A 88 -10.35 7.74 -0.46
N THR A 89 -9.98 8.94 0.01
CA THR A 89 -10.40 9.46 1.31
C THR A 89 -11.82 10.02 1.31
N GLU A 90 -12.22 10.72 0.25
CA GLU A 90 -13.50 11.44 0.22
C GLU A 90 -14.64 10.64 -0.40
N ALA A 91 -14.33 9.70 -1.31
CA ALA A 91 -15.34 8.88 -1.97
C ALA A 91 -15.30 7.41 -1.53
N ALA A 92 -14.14 6.74 -1.64
CA ALA A 92 -14.06 5.30 -1.44
C ALA A 92 -14.20 4.89 0.03
N LEU A 93 -13.46 5.51 0.96
CA LEU A 93 -13.57 5.18 2.38
C LEU A 93 -15.00 5.34 2.90
N PRO A 94 -15.71 6.49 2.72
CA PRO A 94 -17.09 6.64 3.18
C PRO A 94 -18.06 5.65 2.53
N TYR A 95 -17.83 5.29 1.26
CA TYR A 95 -18.65 4.29 0.58
C TYR A 95 -18.50 2.90 1.20
N LEU A 96 -17.23 2.49 1.48
CA LEU A 96 -16.92 1.20 2.07
C LEU A 96 -17.39 1.09 3.53
N GLU A 97 -17.31 2.16 4.30
CA GLU A 97 -17.85 2.23 5.66
C GLU A 97 -19.36 1.99 5.68
N ARG A 98 -20.11 2.71 4.85
CA ARG A 98 -21.58 2.61 4.79
C ARG A 98 -22.06 1.31 4.14
N GLY A 99 -21.39 0.85 3.10
CA GLY A 99 -21.87 -0.27 2.27
C GLY A 99 -21.32 -1.63 2.66
N PHE A 100 -20.14 -1.68 3.26
CA PHE A 100 -19.42 -2.93 3.55
C PHE A 100 -18.98 -3.07 5.02
N GLY A 101 -19.28 -2.11 5.87
CA GLY A 101 -18.90 -2.15 7.28
C GLY A 101 -17.38 -2.00 7.51
N ALA A 102 -16.68 -1.27 6.64
CA ALA A 102 -15.27 -0.95 6.87
C ALA A 102 -15.09 -0.13 8.16
N SER A 103 -13.97 -0.36 8.86
CA SER A 103 -13.63 0.43 10.04
C SER A 103 -13.61 1.93 9.72
N PRO A 104 -14.33 2.76 10.50
CA PRO A 104 -14.32 4.22 10.32
C PRO A 104 -13.05 4.87 10.88
N ARG A 105 -12.22 4.12 11.60
CA ARG A 105 -11.00 4.63 12.26
C ARG A 105 -9.74 4.27 11.48
N PRO A 106 -8.76 5.20 11.42
CA PRO A 106 -7.47 4.93 10.77
C PRO A 106 -6.76 3.66 11.28
N GLU A 107 -6.90 3.33 12.58
CA GLU A 107 -6.30 2.17 13.22
C GLU A 107 -6.73 0.85 12.58
N GLY A 108 -7.95 0.78 12.04
CA GLY A 108 -8.46 -0.36 11.29
C GLY A 108 -8.18 -0.32 9.79
N ARG A 109 -7.31 0.58 9.31
CA ARG A 109 -7.07 0.76 7.88
C ARG A 109 -5.60 0.62 7.49
N GLY A 110 -5.37 -0.09 6.42
CA GLY A 110 -4.05 -0.22 5.79
C GLY A 110 -4.10 0.08 4.29
N ILE A 111 -2.98 0.57 3.78
CA ILE A 111 -2.78 0.77 2.34
C ILE A 111 -1.49 0.09 1.92
N LEU A 112 -1.51 -0.68 0.83
CA LEU A 112 -0.32 -1.35 0.35
C LEU A 112 -0.30 -1.42 -1.16
N GLY A 113 0.89 -1.41 -1.73
CA GLY A 113 1.01 -1.42 -3.18
C GLY A 113 2.31 -2.01 -3.70
N TYR A 114 2.33 -2.28 -5.00
CA TYR A 114 3.45 -2.85 -5.71
C TYR A 114 4.07 -1.83 -6.67
N SER A 115 5.41 -1.76 -6.75
CA SER A 115 6.11 -0.86 -7.65
C SER A 115 5.76 0.62 -7.38
N LEU A 116 5.26 1.38 -8.36
CA LEU A 116 4.74 2.74 -8.13
C LEU A 116 3.59 2.76 -7.12
N GLY A 117 2.74 1.73 -7.07
CA GLY A 117 1.72 1.60 -6.03
C GLY A 117 2.31 1.49 -4.62
N GLY A 118 3.51 0.92 -4.48
CA GLY A 118 4.25 0.86 -3.21
C GLY A 118 4.83 2.21 -2.78
N LEU A 119 5.28 3.03 -3.73
CA LEU A 119 5.64 4.43 -3.52
C LEU A 119 4.42 5.22 -3.04
N PHE A 120 3.31 5.10 -3.78
CA PHE A 120 2.04 5.75 -3.45
C PHE A 120 1.55 5.39 -2.05
N ALA A 121 1.60 4.12 -1.65
CA ALA A 121 1.11 3.68 -0.36
C ALA A 121 1.84 4.38 0.81
N LEU A 122 3.17 4.49 0.74
CA LEU A 122 3.96 5.22 1.75
C LEU A 122 3.65 6.72 1.73
N TRP A 123 3.54 7.31 0.54
CA TRP A 123 3.20 8.71 0.39
C TRP A 123 1.80 9.04 0.90
N ALA A 124 0.80 8.22 0.54
CA ALA A 124 -0.59 8.40 0.96
C ALA A 124 -0.77 8.33 2.49
N GLN A 125 -0.05 7.42 3.17
CA GLN A 125 -0.05 7.36 4.62
C GLN A 125 0.51 8.66 5.22
N ALA A 126 1.67 9.10 4.77
CA ALA A 126 2.32 10.32 5.28
C ALA A 126 1.43 11.57 5.06
N GLN A 127 0.70 11.64 3.94
CA GLN A 127 -0.15 12.78 3.59
C GLN A 127 -1.46 12.84 4.36
N SER A 128 -2.19 11.73 4.48
CA SER A 128 -3.59 11.78 4.89
C SER A 128 -3.83 11.43 6.36
N GLY A 129 -3.00 10.58 6.95
CA GLY A 129 -3.29 9.96 8.25
C GLY A 129 -4.55 9.10 8.27
N ALA A 130 -5.07 8.74 7.10
CA ALA A 130 -6.24 7.88 6.96
C ALA A 130 -5.92 6.40 7.17
N PHE A 131 -4.62 6.04 7.19
CA PHE A 131 -4.14 4.66 7.24
C PHE A 131 -3.12 4.47 8.34
N GLN A 132 -3.39 3.55 9.27
CA GLN A 132 -2.48 3.14 10.35
C GLN A 132 -1.25 2.43 9.84
N ALA A 133 -1.39 1.64 8.79
CA ALA A 133 -0.30 0.85 8.25
C ALA A 133 -0.13 1.08 6.75
N ALA A 134 1.12 1.18 6.29
CA ALA A 134 1.46 1.20 4.86
C ALA A 134 2.40 0.08 4.48
N GLY A 135 2.20 -0.48 3.27
CA GLY A 135 3.01 -1.54 2.70
C GLY A 135 3.58 -1.19 1.33
N SER A 136 4.89 -1.25 1.19
CA SER A 136 5.59 -1.02 -0.07
C SER A 136 6.28 -2.30 -0.55
N LEU A 137 5.68 -2.95 -1.55
CA LEU A 137 6.17 -4.19 -2.14
C LEU A 137 6.94 -3.87 -3.41
N SER A 138 8.24 -4.14 -3.41
CA SER A 138 9.12 -3.76 -4.54
C SER A 138 8.88 -2.32 -4.97
N GLY A 139 8.67 -1.44 -3.99
CA GLY A 139 8.27 -0.06 -4.21
C GLY A 139 9.30 0.73 -4.98
N SER A 140 8.82 1.62 -5.84
CA SER A 140 9.65 2.51 -6.66
C SER A 140 10.30 3.62 -5.82
N LEU A 141 11.01 3.25 -4.73
CA LEU A 141 11.63 4.21 -3.80
C LEU A 141 12.84 4.94 -4.38
N TRP A 142 13.24 4.57 -5.60
CA TRP A 142 14.18 5.28 -6.45
C TRP A 142 13.57 6.54 -7.09
N TYR A 143 12.28 6.80 -6.90
CA TYR A 143 11.57 7.93 -7.51
C TYR A 143 12.27 9.26 -7.18
N PRO A 144 12.50 10.15 -8.18
CA PRO A 144 13.23 11.39 -7.97
C PRO A 144 12.63 12.26 -6.85
N GLY A 145 13.45 12.62 -5.86
CA GLY A 145 13.04 13.45 -4.71
C GLY A 145 12.35 12.68 -3.58
N TRP A 146 12.07 11.38 -3.74
CA TRP A 146 11.36 10.61 -2.72
C TRP A 146 12.09 10.52 -1.38
N MET A 147 13.41 10.29 -1.40
CA MET A 147 14.18 10.14 -0.17
C MET A 147 14.18 11.41 0.67
N ASP A 148 14.33 12.57 0.02
CA ASP A 148 14.30 13.88 0.69
C ASP A 148 12.90 14.17 1.23
N TYR A 149 11.87 13.86 0.44
CA TYR A 149 10.48 14.02 0.86
C TYR A 149 10.16 13.17 2.10
N MET A 150 10.53 11.89 2.11
CA MET A 150 10.31 10.97 3.21
C MET A 150 10.97 11.48 4.52
N GLU A 151 12.20 11.99 4.43
CA GLU A 151 12.92 12.53 5.59
C GLU A 151 12.27 13.81 6.15
N GLN A 152 11.66 14.63 5.28
CA GLN A 152 10.96 15.87 5.67
C GLN A 152 9.53 15.60 6.20
N HIS A 153 8.94 14.47 5.84
CA HIS A 153 7.57 14.10 6.19
C HIS A 153 7.54 12.73 6.91
N PRO A 154 8.11 12.64 8.12
CA PRO A 154 8.15 11.38 8.86
C PRO A 154 6.73 10.93 9.20
N PRO A 155 6.46 9.61 9.19
CA PRO A 155 5.20 9.05 9.62
C PRO A 155 4.87 9.43 11.07
N ARG A 156 3.57 9.41 11.41
CA ARG A 156 3.10 9.75 12.75
C ARG A 156 3.48 8.66 13.76
N PRO A 157 3.67 9.02 15.04
CA PRO A 157 3.92 8.03 16.08
C PRO A 157 2.83 6.94 16.11
N GLY A 158 3.26 5.68 16.15
CA GLY A 158 2.37 4.52 16.16
C GLY A 158 1.95 4.00 14.80
N GLU A 159 2.21 4.72 13.71
CA GLU A 159 2.06 4.19 12.35
C GLU A 159 3.02 3.04 12.09
N LYS A 160 2.65 2.13 11.20
CA LYS A 160 3.38 0.88 10.92
C LYS A 160 3.74 0.77 9.45
N ILE A 161 4.94 0.28 9.17
CA ILE A 161 5.48 0.22 7.81
C ILE A 161 5.97 -1.18 7.47
N TYR A 162 5.48 -1.73 6.36
CA TYR A 162 5.99 -2.95 5.76
C TYR A 162 6.72 -2.64 4.46
N LEU A 163 7.98 -3.05 4.36
CA LEU A 163 8.78 -2.94 3.15
C LEU A 163 9.15 -4.34 2.67
N SER A 164 9.11 -4.57 1.37
CA SER A 164 9.70 -5.76 0.78
C SER A 164 10.37 -5.49 -0.57
N LEU A 165 11.44 -6.23 -0.85
CA LEU A 165 12.18 -6.13 -2.10
C LEU A 165 12.68 -7.49 -2.55
N GLY A 166 12.87 -7.70 -3.84
CA GLY A 166 13.59 -8.86 -4.37
C GLY A 166 15.10 -8.69 -4.26
N ASP A 167 15.80 -9.74 -3.88
CA ASP A 167 17.27 -9.76 -3.68
C ASP A 167 18.08 -9.54 -4.97
N ARG A 168 17.42 -9.46 -6.13
CA ARG A 168 18.05 -9.21 -7.42
C ARG A 168 17.54 -7.96 -8.14
N GLU A 169 16.70 -7.16 -7.53
CA GLU A 169 16.12 -5.98 -8.19
C GLU A 169 17.15 -4.87 -8.41
N GLU A 170 18.12 -4.73 -7.52
CA GLU A 170 19.18 -3.72 -7.62
C GLU A 170 20.31 -4.07 -8.62
N PHE A 171 20.32 -5.29 -9.19
CA PHE A 171 21.38 -5.73 -10.08
C PHE A 171 21.04 -5.64 -11.58
N GLY A 172 19.85 -5.18 -11.91
CA GLY A 172 19.40 -5.11 -13.33
C GLY A 172 18.71 -3.80 -13.69
N GLY A 173 18.56 -3.56 -14.99
CA GLY A 173 17.86 -2.38 -15.52
C GLY A 173 18.70 -1.10 -15.57
N PRO A 174 18.06 0.04 -15.88
CA PRO A 174 18.68 1.36 -15.93
C PRO A 174 19.34 1.76 -14.60
N PRO A 175 20.36 2.64 -14.60
CA PRO A 175 21.07 3.06 -13.39
C PRO A 175 20.15 3.55 -12.27
N LEU A 176 19.13 4.33 -12.60
CA LEU A 176 18.16 4.83 -11.62
C LEU A 176 17.46 3.69 -10.87
N LEU A 177 16.99 2.66 -11.57
CA LEU A 177 16.29 1.52 -10.96
C LEU A 177 17.20 0.69 -10.05
N ARG A 178 18.51 0.66 -10.33
CA ARG A 178 19.48 -0.08 -9.50
C ARG A 178 19.62 0.51 -8.08
N THR A 179 19.22 1.76 -7.88
CA THR A 179 19.27 2.39 -6.56
C THR A 179 18.17 1.89 -5.60
N VAL A 180 17.22 1.08 -6.11
CA VAL A 180 16.06 0.61 -5.32
C VAL A 180 16.45 -0.11 -4.03
N GLY A 181 17.54 -0.90 -4.06
CA GLY A 181 18.03 -1.61 -2.88
C GLY A 181 18.50 -0.65 -1.79
N ASP A 182 19.33 0.35 -2.16
CA ASP A 182 19.82 1.35 -1.23
C ASP A 182 18.70 2.26 -0.72
N CYS A 183 17.78 2.70 -1.59
CA CYS A 183 16.63 3.48 -1.17
C CYS A 183 15.76 2.72 -0.18
N THR A 184 15.51 1.42 -0.42
CA THR A 184 14.69 0.59 0.49
C THR A 184 15.39 0.38 1.85
N ARG A 185 16.70 0.13 1.87
CA ARG A 185 17.48 0.02 3.11
C ARG A 185 17.48 1.33 3.91
N ARG A 186 17.67 2.47 3.23
CA ARG A 186 17.61 3.81 3.87
C ARG A 186 16.24 4.08 4.44
N ALA A 187 15.17 3.81 3.69
CA ALA A 187 13.80 4.00 4.17
C ALA A 187 13.54 3.15 5.44
N HIS A 188 13.93 1.88 5.43
CA HIS A 188 13.79 1.01 6.60
C HIS A 188 14.58 1.54 7.81
N ALA A 189 15.83 1.95 7.61
CA ALA A 189 16.66 2.51 8.68
C ALA A 189 16.04 3.77 9.27
N PHE A 190 15.55 4.68 8.41
CA PHE A 190 14.87 5.91 8.82
C PHE A 190 13.62 5.62 9.66
N TYR A 191 12.74 4.72 9.21
CA TYR A 191 11.53 4.38 9.96
C TYR A 191 11.84 3.74 11.32
N LYS A 192 12.88 2.90 11.38
CA LYS A 192 13.37 2.35 12.66
C LYS A 192 13.90 3.43 13.60
N GLU A 193 14.68 4.38 13.08
CA GLU A 193 15.19 5.52 13.85
C GLU A 193 14.05 6.37 14.44
N LYS A 194 12.95 6.52 13.69
CA LYS A 194 11.74 7.20 14.17
C LYS A 194 10.93 6.39 15.18
N GLY A 195 11.35 5.18 15.54
CA GLY A 195 10.68 4.32 16.51
C GLY A 195 9.41 3.66 16.01
N LEU A 196 9.22 3.56 14.69
CA LEU A 196 8.06 2.91 14.09
C LEU A 196 8.20 1.38 14.12
N ASP A 197 7.05 0.70 14.23
CA ASP A 197 6.96 -0.73 13.95
C ASP A 197 7.15 -0.95 12.43
N THR A 198 8.33 -1.39 12.06
CA THR A 198 8.71 -1.55 10.65
C THR A 198 9.39 -2.88 10.36
N VAL A 199 9.07 -3.45 9.21
CA VAL A 199 9.63 -4.70 8.69
C VAL A 199 10.23 -4.46 7.32
N LEU A 200 11.41 -5.04 7.06
CA LEU A 200 11.97 -5.17 5.72
C LEU A 200 12.14 -6.66 5.40
N GLU A 201 11.40 -7.14 4.41
CA GLU A 201 11.46 -8.51 3.96
C GLU A 201 12.14 -8.63 2.58
N TRP A 202 13.21 -9.42 2.52
CA TRP A 202 13.87 -9.77 1.27
C TRP A 202 13.23 -11.01 0.66
N ASN A 203 12.89 -10.92 -0.63
CA ASN A 203 12.31 -12.02 -1.40
C ASN A 203 13.28 -12.50 -2.47
N LYS A 204 13.23 -13.77 -2.82
CA LYS A 204 14.10 -14.34 -3.84
C LYS A 204 13.70 -13.88 -5.25
N GLY A 205 14.65 -13.30 -5.99
CA GLY A 205 14.52 -12.94 -7.40
C GLY A 205 14.35 -11.46 -7.68
N GLY A 206 14.07 -11.14 -8.94
CA GLY A 206 13.86 -9.76 -9.43
C GLY A 206 12.42 -9.27 -9.26
N HIS A 207 12.17 -8.08 -9.83
CA HIS A 207 10.92 -7.32 -9.67
C HIS A 207 9.64 -8.12 -9.98
N GLY A 208 9.61 -8.88 -11.07
CA GLY A 208 8.43 -9.65 -11.48
C GLY A 208 8.32 -11.07 -10.89
N LYS A 209 9.26 -11.50 -10.00
CA LYS A 209 9.27 -12.87 -9.51
C LYS A 209 8.58 -13.03 -8.16
N GLY A 210 7.64 -14.00 -8.07
CA GLY A 210 6.98 -14.36 -6.82
C GLY A 210 6.03 -13.29 -6.29
N VAL A 211 5.47 -12.46 -7.16
CA VAL A 211 4.63 -11.31 -6.82
C VAL A 211 3.47 -11.70 -5.90
N ASP A 212 2.73 -12.77 -6.22
CA ASP A 212 1.58 -13.21 -5.42
C ASP A 212 2.00 -13.64 -4.01
N GLY A 213 3.17 -14.29 -3.87
CA GLY A 213 3.73 -14.62 -2.56
C GLY A 213 4.09 -13.39 -1.73
N ARG A 214 4.62 -12.33 -2.36
CA ARG A 214 4.90 -11.05 -1.69
C ARG A 214 3.61 -10.39 -1.20
N TRP A 215 2.56 -10.36 -2.03
CA TRP A 215 1.25 -9.86 -1.64
C TRP A 215 0.69 -10.62 -0.44
N LYS A 216 0.69 -11.97 -0.47
CA LYS A 216 0.18 -12.79 0.63
C LYS A 216 0.88 -12.52 1.96
N LYS A 217 2.21 -12.44 1.96
CA LYS A 217 3.00 -12.12 3.16
C LYS A 217 2.70 -10.73 3.69
N ALA A 218 2.68 -9.72 2.81
CA ALA A 218 2.36 -8.35 3.19
C ALA A 218 0.95 -8.24 3.75
N LEU A 219 -0.05 -8.83 3.11
CA LEU A 219 -1.43 -8.84 3.58
C LEU A 219 -1.58 -9.51 4.94
N ALA A 220 -0.91 -10.64 5.16
CA ALA A 220 -0.90 -11.31 6.46
C ALA A 220 -0.29 -10.43 7.57
N TRP A 221 0.76 -9.68 7.27
CA TRP A 221 1.34 -8.70 8.20
C TRP A 221 0.39 -7.52 8.42
N MET A 222 -0.19 -6.97 7.34
CA MET A 222 -1.10 -5.83 7.39
C MET A 222 -2.35 -6.13 8.24
N CYS A 223 -2.95 -7.32 8.11
CA CYS A 223 -4.10 -7.70 8.94
C CYS A 223 -3.78 -7.65 10.44
N ARG A 224 -2.58 -8.08 10.85
CA ARG A 224 -2.14 -7.94 12.25
C ARG A 224 -1.85 -6.50 12.64
N ALA A 225 -1.34 -5.71 11.71
CA ALA A 225 -0.99 -4.32 11.93
C ALA A 225 -2.21 -3.40 12.14
N VAL A 226 -3.36 -3.76 11.56
CA VAL A 226 -4.61 -2.98 11.62
C VAL A 226 -5.71 -3.66 12.47
N ASP A 227 -5.37 -4.68 13.26
CA ASP A 227 -6.34 -5.33 14.15
C ASP A 227 -6.61 -4.45 15.38
N GLU A 228 -7.80 -3.86 15.43
CA GLU A 228 -8.24 -2.99 16.52
C GLU A 228 -8.33 -3.69 17.88
N LYS A 229 -8.41 -5.04 17.91
CA LYS A 229 -8.56 -5.82 19.16
C LYS A 229 -7.27 -5.84 19.98
N GLU A 230 -6.11 -5.69 19.35
CA GLU A 230 -4.83 -5.64 20.07
C GLU A 230 -4.52 -4.26 20.69
N GLY A 231 -5.03 -3.16 20.11
CA GLY A 231 -4.83 -1.81 20.63
C GLY A 231 -5.50 -1.54 21.98
N GLY A 232 -6.49 -2.32 22.37
CA GLY A 232 -7.25 -2.18 23.61
C GLY A 232 -6.67 -2.90 24.85
N ARG A 233 -5.59 -3.67 24.73
CA ARG A 233 -5.02 -4.47 25.84
C ARG A 233 -3.81 -3.86 26.56
N LYS A 234 -3.37 -2.67 26.21
CA LYS A 234 -2.24 -2.00 26.89
C LYS A 234 -2.66 -0.79 27.72
N THR A 235 -3.67 -0.92 28.59
CA THR A 235 -3.83 -0.04 29.77
C THR A 235 -4.72 -0.73 30.80
N ARG A 236 -4.14 -1.57 31.62
CA ARG A 236 -4.55 -1.78 33.02
C ARG A 236 -3.33 -2.12 33.87
#